data_8e638b63a72d15779cce2895925e086f
#
_entry.id   8e638b63a72d15779cce2895925e086f
#
_cell.length_a   1.000
_cell.length_b   1.000
_cell.length_c   1.000
_cell.angle_alpha   90.00
_cell.angle_beta   90.00
_cell.angle_gamma   90.00
#
_symmetry.space_group_name_H-M   'P 1'
#
loop_
_entity.id
_entity.type
_entity.pdbx_description
1 polymer ?
#
loop_
_entity_poly.entity_id
_entity_poly.type
_entity_poly.pdbx_seq_one_letter_code
_entity_poly.pdbx_strand_id
1 'polypeptide(L)'
;MKYFAGLDVSLEETSICIVDETGRIVKEARTLSDPQALCEALRGAGLPLERIGLEACSLTAWLHDGLHAEGLPATCIETRKANAAMKTMPNKTDRNDARALAQIMRTGWYRQVHVKSRQCRLWRSLLVARRTVLNEMRSIENVVRAILREAGVKLGLPSRSAFAGRVRELTGADAEVMAMVEPLLAILSVMLREFARLTKQVLDIVRNEEVCRRLKSAPGLEPITALAFRATIDRPERFGSSQAVGAHLGLTPARYQSGETDIQGKISRCGDELARTALYEAAHTLLVRSKKWSSLRAWGMNIARRRGMARARVAVARKLAVILHRMWADATEFRFGKEPVHLAA
;
A
#
# COMPACT_ATOMS: atom_id res chain seq x y z
N MET A 1 -34.71 0.94 20.75
CA MET A 1 -34.52 -0.05 19.67
C MET A 1 -33.30 0.37 18.86
N LYS A 2 -32.36 -0.54 18.59
CA LYS A 2 -31.13 -0.25 17.83
C LYS A 2 -31.30 -0.68 16.38
N TYR A 3 -30.74 0.11 15.46
CA TYR A 3 -30.80 -0.18 14.03
C TYR A 3 -29.41 -0.22 13.42
N PHE A 4 -29.21 -1.06 12.41
CA PHE A 4 -27.95 -1.35 11.77
C PHE A 4 -28.12 -1.26 10.26
N ALA A 5 -27.26 -0.51 9.59
CA ALA A 5 -27.31 -0.35 8.14
C ALA A 5 -26.12 -1.05 7.46
N GLY A 6 -26.38 -1.66 6.33
CA GLY A 6 -25.37 -2.17 5.39
C GLY A 6 -25.45 -1.41 4.08
N LEU A 7 -24.30 -0.96 3.59
CA LEU A 7 -24.16 -0.24 2.34
C LEU A 7 -23.33 -1.08 1.36
N ASP A 8 -23.95 -1.58 0.32
CA ASP A 8 -23.23 -2.17 -0.81
C ASP A 8 -22.98 -1.12 -1.87
N VAL A 9 -21.71 -0.71 -1.98
CA VAL A 9 -21.27 0.48 -2.74
C VAL A 9 -20.79 0.05 -4.13
N SER A 10 -21.51 0.46 -5.17
CA SER A 10 -21.05 0.44 -6.56
C SER A 10 -20.60 1.85 -7.00
N LEU A 11 -20.12 1.99 -8.24
CA LEU A 11 -19.57 3.26 -8.71
C LEU A 11 -20.64 4.35 -8.82
N GLU A 12 -21.81 4.00 -9.32
CA GLU A 12 -22.92 4.93 -9.60
C GLU A 12 -23.92 4.98 -8.44
N GLU A 13 -24.30 3.83 -7.92
CA GLU A 13 -25.36 3.70 -6.94
C GLU A 13 -24.97 2.77 -5.79
N THR A 14 -25.54 3.04 -4.63
CA THR A 14 -25.36 2.25 -3.41
C THR A 14 -26.68 1.63 -2.98
N SER A 15 -26.70 0.31 -2.77
CA SER A 15 -27.82 -0.40 -2.15
C SER A 15 -27.71 -0.29 -0.62
N ILE A 16 -28.83 0.06 0.02
CA ILE A 16 -28.95 0.26 1.47
C ILE A 16 -29.92 -0.79 2.03
N CYS A 17 -29.53 -1.44 3.10
CA CYS A 17 -30.44 -2.24 3.93
C CYS A 17 -30.31 -1.83 5.39
N ILE A 18 -31.44 -1.59 6.07
CA ILE A 18 -31.51 -1.30 7.50
C ILE A 18 -32.27 -2.42 8.18
N VAL A 19 -31.65 -2.97 9.23
CA VAL A 19 -32.26 -4.01 10.08
C VAL A 19 -32.38 -3.53 11.53
N ASP A 20 -33.36 -4.07 12.25
CA ASP A 20 -33.50 -3.89 13.68
C ASP A 20 -32.60 -4.83 14.49
N GLU A 21 -32.66 -4.75 15.82
CA GLU A 21 -31.85 -5.59 16.72
C GLU A 21 -32.19 -7.08 16.62
N THR A 22 -33.36 -7.45 16.10
CA THR A 22 -33.76 -8.85 15.87
C THR A 22 -33.25 -9.38 14.52
N GLY A 23 -32.79 -8.48 13.64
CA GLY A 23 -32.35 -8.79 12.29
C GLY A 23 -33.44 -8.73 11.23
N ARG A 24 -34.62 -8.21 11.58
CA ARG A 24 -35.72 -7.99 10.65
C ARG A 24 -35.43 -6.77 9.79
N ILE A 25 -35.65 -6.87 8.49
CA ILE A 25 -35.49 -5.76 7.56
C ILE A 25 -36.57 -4.72 7.82
N VAL A 26 -36.14 -3.48 8.08
CA VAL A 26 -37.02 -2.35 8.34
C VAL A 26 -37.14 -1.47 7.12
N LYS A 27 -36.03 -1.26 6.40
CA LYS A 27 -36.01 -0.42 5.19
C LYS A 27 -34.97 -0.92 4.20
N GLU A 28 -35.30 -0.88 2.93
CA GLU A 28 -34.36 -1.04 1.83
C GLU A 28 -34.49 0.17 0.90
N ALA A 29 -33.39 0.64 0.35
CA ALA A 29 -33.35 1.74 -0.57
C ALA A 29 -32.15 1.59 -1.52
N ARG A 30 -32.17 2.36 -2.59
CA ARG A 30 -31.06 2.56 -3.51
C ARG A 30 -30.92 4.07 -3.76
N THR A 31 -29.70 4.56 -3.75
CA THR A 31 -29.40 5.98 -3.97
C THR A 31 -28.05 6.13 -4.66
N LEU A 32 -27.74 7.34 -5.11
CA LEU A 32 -26.44 7.63 -5.71
C LEU A 32 -25.30 7.35 -4.72
N SER A 33 -24.17 6.89 -5.22
CA SER A 33 -22.95 6.70 -4.45
C SER A 33 -22.25 8.05 -4.17
N ASP A 34 -22.96 8.90 -3.43
CA ASP A 34 -22.56 10.24 -3.04
C ASP A 34 -22.84 10.45 -1.55
N PRO A 35 -21.94 11.12 -0.79
CA PRO A 35 -22.11 11.32 0.65
C PRO A 35 -23.42 12.00 1.02
N GLN A 36 -23.83 13.04 0.28
CA GLN A 36 -25.04 13.79 0.59
C GLN A 36 -26.27 12.92 0.35
N ALA A 37 -26.36 12.26 -0.81
CA ALA A 37 -27.48 11.37 -1.15
C ALA A 37 -27.62 10.21 -0.14
N LEU A 38 -26.49 9.64 0.31
CA LEU A 38 -26.47 8.62 1.35
C LEU A 38 -26.96 9.15 2.69
N CYS A 39 -26.51 10.35 3.11
CA CYS A 39 -26.96 10.98 4.34
C CYS A 39 -28.47 11.26 4.33
N GLU A 40 -29.00 11.77 3.22
CA GLU A 40 -30.43 12.02 3.05
C GLU A 40 -31.24 10.71 3.12
N ALA A 41 -30.81 9.67 2.43
CA ALA A 41 -31.48 8.36 2.44
C ALA A 41 -31.47 7.68 3.82
N LEU A 42 -30.37 7.79 4.56
CA LEU A 42 -30.20 7.21 5.90
C LEU A 42 -30.98 8.02 6.94
N ARG A 43 -30.91 9.35 6.94
CA ARG A 43 -31.69 10.22 7.82
C ARG A 43 -33.18 10.19 7.55
N GLY A 44 -33.55 10.10 6.26
CA GLY A 44 -34.95 9.97 5.84
C GLY A 44 -35.61 8.64 6.25
N ALA A 45 -34.83 7.73 6.87
CA ALA A 45 -35.41 6.57 7.55
C ALA A 45 -36.00 6.92 8.94
N GLY A 46 -35.56 8.05 9.55
CA GLY A 46 -36.04 8.46 10.88
C GLY A 46 -35.60 7.54 12.03
N LEU A 47 -34.57 6.72 11.81
CA LEU A 47 -34.14 5.65 12.73
C LEU A 47 -32.80 5.96 13.38
N PRO A 48 -32.61 5.71 14.69
CA PRO A 48 -31.34 5.90 15.38
C PRO A 48 -30.37 4.75 14.99
N LEU A 49 -29.53 5.02 13.97
CA LEU A 49 -28.55 4.06 13.47
C LEU A 49 -27.37 3.90 14.45
N GLU A 50 -27.16 2.72 14.97
CA GLU A 50 -26.05 2.39 15.88
C GLU A 50 -24.73 2.19 15.10
N ARG A 51 -24.80 1.57 13.93
CA ARG A 51 -23.65 1.31 13.04
C ARG A 51 -24.11 1.26 11.59
N ILE A 52 -23.23 1.78 10.73
CA ILE A 52 -23.39 1.74 9.28
C ILE A 52 -22.16 1.07 8.70
N GLY A 53 -22.31 -0.10 8.07
CA GLY A 53 -21.22 -0.87 7.50
C GLY A 53 -21.06 -0.65 6.00
N LEU A 54 -19.82 -0.45 5.54
CA LEU A 54 -19.48 -0.42 4.13
C LEU A 54 -18.17 -1.17 3.89
N GLU A 55 -18.10 -1.93 2.79
CA GLU A 55 -16.87 -2.64 2.44
C GLU A 55 -15.77 -1.72 1.93
N ALA A 56 -14.50 -2.15 2.09
CA ALA A 56 -13.36 -1.44 1.55
C ALA A 56 -13.33 -1.52 0.02
N CYS A 57 -13.75 -0.46 -0.66
CA CYS A 57 -13.69 -0.27 -2.11
C CYS A 57 -13.05 1.09 -2.48
N SER A 58 -13.04 1.44 -3.76
CA SER A 58 -12.43 2.69 -4.26
C SER A 58 -13.08 3.96 -3.70
N LEU A 59 -14.40 3.96 -3.50
CA LEU A 59 -15.18 5.11 -3.00
C LEU A 59 -15.27 5.15 -1.47
N THR A 60 -14.99 4.05 -0.78
CA THR A 60 -15.23 3.91 0.67
C THR A 60 -14.66 5.05 1.48
N ALA A 61 -13.46 5.50 1.19
CA ALA A 61 -12.82 6.54 2.01
C ALA A 61 -13.52 7.90 1.86
N TRP A 62 -14.01 8.24 0.68
CA TRP A 62 -14.76 9.46 0.42
C TRP A 62 -16.14 9.42 1.06
N LEU A 63 -16.87 8.32 0.88
CA LEU A 63 -18.19 8.12 1.48
C LEU A 63 -18.10 8.07 3.02
N HIS A 64 -17.13 7.35 3.57
CA HIS A 64 -16.89 7.28 5.00
C HIS A 64 -16.61 8.67 5.60
N ASP A 65 -15.71 9.46 4.98
CA ASP A 65 -15.41 10.82 5.46
C ASP A 65 -16.65 11.71 5.40
N GLY A 66 -17.47 11.62 4.34
CA GLY A 66 -18.69 12.40 4.19
C GLY A 66 -19.77 12.01 5.22
N LEU A 67 -20.00 10.71 5.42
CA LEU A 67 -20.94 10.21 6.43
C LEU A 67 -20.53 10.63 7.86
N HIS A 68 -19.21 10.56 8.16
CA HIS A 68 -18.69 11.01 9.47
C HIS A 68 -18.80 12.52 9.66
N ALA A 69 -18.59 13.33 8.63
CA ALA A 69 -18.78 14.78 8.69
C ALA A 69 -20.21 15.15 9.08
N GLU A 70 -21.18 14.33 8.69
CA GLU A 70 -22.59 14.45 9.04
C GLU A 70 -22.99 13.73 10.35
N GLY A 71 -22.01 13.25 11.12
CA GLY A 71 -22.24 12.60 12.42
C GLY A 71 -22.80 11.17 12.34
N LEU A 72 -22.81 10.54 11.16
CA LEU A 72 -23.28 9.17 11.01
C LEU A 72 -22.18 8.14 11.37
N PRO A 73 -22.52 7.04 12.11
CA PRO A 73 -21.56 6.07 12.64
C PRO A 73 -21.10 5.07 11.57
N ALA A 74 -20.47 5.56 10.50
CA ALA A 74 -19.98 4.74 9.40
C ALA A 74 -18.74 3.94 9.81
N THR A 75 -18.68 2.66 9.43
CA THR A 75 -17.58 1.75 9.73
C THR A 75 -17.17 1.01 8.46
N CYS A 76 -15.90 1.18 8.06
CA CYS A 76 -15.33 0.39 6.98
C CYS A 76 -14.94 -1.01 7.48
N ILE A 77 -15.33 -2.05 6.76
CA ILE A 77 -15.07 -3.44 7.13
C ILE A 77 -14.19 -4.17 6.11
N GLU A 78 -13.51 -5.22 6.59
CA GLU A 78 -12.61 -6.02 5.77
C GLU A 78 -13.40 -6.90 4.79
N THR A 79 -13.25 -6.64 3.49
CA THR A 79 -13.91 -7.33 2.38
C THR A 79 -13.78 -8.85 2.42
N ARG A 80 -12.61 -9.40 2.81
CA ARG A 80 -12.39 -10.87 2.80
C ARG A 80 -13.28 -11.60 3.78
N LYS A 81 -13.51 -11.05 4.98
CA LYS A 81 -14.38 -11.64 6.00
C LYS A 81 -15.84 -11.43 5.65
N ALA A 82 -16.20 -10.24 5.17
CA ALA A 82 -17.55 -9.95 4.70
C ALA A 82 -17.92 -10.87 3.53
N ASN A 83 -17.09 -11.00 2.52
CA ASN A 83 -17.31 -11.91 1.39
C ASN A 83 -17.41 -13.38 1.79
N ALA A 84 -16.69 -13.82 2.84
CA ALA A 84 -16.83 -15.20 3.33
C ALA A 84 -18.23 -15.45 3.93
N ALA A 85 -18.78 -14.47 4.64
CA ALA A 85 -20.15 -14.53 5.16
C ALA A 85 -21.20 -14.41 4.03
N MET A 86 -20.99 -13.52 3.06
CA MET A 86 -21.90 -13.31 1.92
C MET A 86 -21.97 -14.51 0.97
N LYS A 87 -20.88 -15.27 0.81
CA LYS A 87 -20.85 -16.50 -0.02
C LYS A 87 -21.77 -17.62 0.45
N THR A 88 -22.31 -17.54 1.67
CA THR A 88 -23.33 -18.48 2.16
C THR A 88 -24.73 -18.19 1.58
N MET A 89 -24.92 -17.03 0.94
CA MET A 89 -26.19 -16.69 0.30
C MET A 89 -26.27 -17.30 -1.10
N PRO A 90 -27.39 -17.91 -1.48
CA PRO A 90 -27.51 -18.63 -2.77
C PRO A 90 -27.44 -17.70 -4.00
N ASN A 91 -27.84 -16.44 -3.88
CA ASN A 91 -27.86 -15.48 -4.97
C ASN A 91 -27.04 -14.23 -4.63
N LYS A 92 -26.06 -13.90 -5.48
CA LYS A 92 -25.30 -12.67 -5.37
C LYS A 92 -26.03 -11.53 -6.10
N THR A 93 -26.51 -10.55 -5.34
CA THR A 93 -27.08 -9.29 -5.84
C THR A 93 -26.70 -8.18 -4.87
N ASP A 94 -26.56 -6.95 -5.36
CA ASP A 94 -26.23 -5.76 -4.52
C ASP A 94 -27.21 -5.62 -3.34
N ARG A 95 -28.47 -5.96 -3.54
CA ARG A 95 -29.49 -5.97 -2.49
C ARG A 95 -29.18 -7.00 -1.40
N ASN A 96 -28.78 -8.21 -1.77
CA ASN A 96 -28.43 -9.27 -0.82
C ASN A 96 -27.10 -8.96 -0.10
N ASP A 97 -26.15 -8.36 -0.81
CA ASP A 97 -24.88 -7.95 -0.23
C ASP A 97 -25.09 -6.83 0.80
N ALA A 98 -25.97 -5.83 0.53
CA ALA A 98 -26.38 -4.82 1.52
C ALA A 98 -27.09 -5.44 2.74
N ARG A 99 -27.96 -6.45 2.54
CA ARG A 99 -28.61 -7.21 3.65
C ARG A 99 -27.59 -7.93 4.51
N ALA A 100 -26.64 -8.61 3.90
CA ALA A 100 -25.58 -9.31 4.61
C ALA A 100 -24.70 -8.36 5.43
N LEU A 101 -24.35 -7.21 4.85
CA LEU A 101 -23.61 -6.15 5.55
C LEU A 101 -24.39 -5.62 6.76
N ALA A 102 -25.70 -5.39 6.65
CA ALA A 102 -26.53 -4.97 7.76
C ALA A 102 -26.56 -6.02 8.90
N GLN A 103 -26.65 -7.31 8.56
CA GLN A 103 -26.58 -8.39 9.55
C GLN A 103 -25.19 -8.50 10.20
N ILE A 104 -24.12 -8.30 9.44
CA ILE A 104 -22.75 -8.24 9.97
C ILE A 104 -22.62 -7.07 10.95
N MET A 105 -23.17 -5.90 10.64
CA MET A 105 -23.18 -4.75 11.54
C MET A 105 -23.96 -5.01 12.82
N ARG A 106 -25.11 -5.69 12.71
CA ARG A 106 -25.95 -6.08 13.85
C ARG A 106 -25.23 -7.05 14.80
N THR A 107 -24.64 -8.10 14.26
CA THR A 107 -23.96 -9.13 15.06
C THR A 107 -22.61 -8.66 15.62
N GLY A 108 -22.00 -7.62 15.07
CA GLY A 108 -20.65 -7.17 15.44
C GLY A 108 -19.53 -8.12 14.97
N TRP A 109 -19.85 -9.12 14.15
CA TRP A 109 -18.88 -10.11 13.67
C TRP A 109 -18.13 -9.64 12.43
N TYR A 110 -17.35 -8.57 12.58
CA TYR A 110 -16.53 -7.99 11.53
C TYR A 110 -15.16 -7.55 12.04
N ARG A 111 -14.27 -7.30 11.11
CA ARG A 111 -13.01 -6.62 11.38
C ARG A 111 -13.04 -5.24 10.76
N GLN A 112 -12.95 -4.23 11.61
CA GLN A 112 -12.87 -2.85 11.14
C GLN A 112 -11.56 -2.60 10.40
N VAL A 113 -11.65 -1.89 9.28
CA VAL A 113 -10.51 -1.39 8.52
C VAL A 113 -10.33 0.10 8.83
N HIS A 114 -9.10 0.47 9.14
CA HIS A 114 -8.75 1.87 9.33
C HIS A 114 -8.82 2.62 8.00
N VAL A 115 -9.70 3.60 7.91
CA VAL A 115 -9.76 4.55 6.79
C VAL A 115 -8.67 5.59 7.02
N LYS A 116 -7.67 5.59 6.13
CA LYS A 116 -6.52 6.49 6.24
C LYS A 116 -6.94 7.94 6.06
N SER A 117 -6.23 8.85 6.72
CA SER A 117 -6.41 10.29 6.54
C SER A 117 -6.31 10.68 5.06
N ARG A 118 -7.05 11.73 4.66
CA ARG A 118 -7.01 12.26 3.28
C ARG A 118 -5.58 12.56 2.84
N GLN A 119 -4.77 13.11 3.72
CA GLN A 119 -3.37 13.42 3.44
C GLN A 119 -2.55 12.17 3.11
N CYS A 120 -2.66 11.11 3.89
CA CYS A 120 -1.96 9.84 3.65
C CYS A 120 -2.44 9.15 2.37
N ARG A 121 -3.72 9.26 2.03
CA ARG A 121 -4.26 8.77 0.75
C ARG A 121 -3.64 9.50 -0.44
N LEU A 122 -3.55 10.84 -0.38
CA LEU A 122 -2.92 11.65 -1.43
C LEU A 122 -1.44 11.34 -1.59
N TRP A 123 -0.69 11.20 -0.50
CA TRP A 123 0.73 10.80 -0.56
C TRP A 123 0.91 9.41 -1.17
N ARG A 124 0.03 8.47 -0.82
CA ARG A 124 0.04 7.15 -1.45
C ARG A 124 -0.27 7.21 -2.94
N SER A 125 -1.24 8.00 -3.36
CA SER A 125 -1.58 8.21 -4.77
C SER A 125 -0.42 8.82 -5.55
N LEU A 126 0.28 9.81 -4.98
CA LEU A 126 1.50 10.39 -5.57
C LEU A 126 2.60 9.33 -5.76
N LEU A 127 2.83 8.47 -4.76
CA LEU A 127 3.81 7.38 -4.86
C LEU A 127 3.42 6.35 -5.91
N VAL A 128 2.12 6.02 -6.02
CA VAL A 128 1.59 5.11 -7.05
C VAL A 128 1.78 5.73 -8.43
N ALA A 129 1.37 6.97 -8.64
CA ALA A 129 1.53 7.67 -9.92
C ALA A 129 3.01 7.70 -10.37
N ARG A 130 3.91 8.05 -9.44
CA ARG A 130 5.36 8.02 -9.70
C ARG A 130 5.86 6.63 -10.08
N ARG A 131 5.40 5.58 -9.38
CA ARG A 131 5.77 4.18 -9.66
C ARG A 131 5.26 3.73 -11.03
N THR A 132 4.02 4.11 -11.38
CA THR A 132 3.44 3.83 -12.69
C THR A 132 4.31 4.43 -13.80
N VAL A 133 4.61 5.73 -13.76
CA VAL A 133 5.47 6.37 -14.76
C VAL A 133 6.84 5.66 -14.85
N LEU A 134 7.45 5.28 -13.73
CA LEU A 134 8.71 4.54 -13.72
C LEU A 134 8.61 3.18 -14.42
N ASN A 135 7.51 2.46 -14.22
CA ASN A 135 7.31 1.14 -14.83
C ASN A 135 7.08 1.25 -16.33
N GLU A 136 6.28 2.23 -16.77
CA GLU A 136 6.04 2.48 -18.20
C GLU A 136 7.31 2.93 -18.93
N MET A 137 8.13 3.78 -18.31
CA MET A 137 9.46 4.12 -18.85
C MET A 137 10.32 2.86 -19.06
N ARG A 138 10.34 1.93 -18.09
CA ARG A 138 11.06 0.67 -18.23
C ARG A 138 10.49 -0.21 -19.34
N SER A 139 9.17 -0.23 -19.48
CA SER A 139 8.50 -0.95 -20.55
C SER A 139 8.94 -0.44 -21.92
N ILE A 140 8.91 0.88 -22.13
CA ILE A 140 9.37 1.53 -23.37
C ILE A 140 10.86 1.26 -23.61
N GLU A 141 11.72 1.44 -22.60
CA GLU A 141 13.16 1.14 -22.70
C GLU A 141 13.40 -0.33 -23.17
N ASN A 142 12.60 -1.28 -22.69
CA ASN A 142 12.69 -2.68 -23.07
C ASN A 142 12.23 -2.93 -24.51
N VAL A 143 11.14 -2.27 -24.96
CA VAL A 143 10.68 -2.35 -26.35
C VAL A 143 11.74 -1.80 -27.30
N VAL A 144 12.30 -0.60 -27.03
CA VAL A 144 13.41 -0.04 -27.82
C VAL A 144 14.60 -1.00 -27.88
N ARG A 145 15.00 -1.59 -26.76
CA ARG A 145 16.08 -2.58 -26.73
C ARG A 145 15.75 -3.84 -27.56
N ALA A 146 14.48 -4.24 -27.64
CA ALA A 146 14.06 -5.38 -28.44
C ALA A 146 14.19 -5.05 -29.93
N ILE A 147 13.70 -3.91 -30.39
CA ILE A 147 13.82 -3.44 -31.78
C ILE A 147 15.29 -3.36 -32.20
N LEU A 148 16.15 -2.74 -31.35
CA LEU A 148 17.58 -2.64 -31.65
C LEU A 148 18.27 -4.02 -31.78
N ARG A 149 17.91 -4.98 -30.93
CA ARG A 149 18.49 -6.35 -31.03
C ARG A 149 18.08 -7.05 -32.31
N GLU A 150 16.83 -6.88 -32.75
CA GLU A 150 16.33 -7.41 -34.02
C GLU A 150 17.13 -6.84 -35.21
N ALA A 151 17.46 -5.55 -35.14
CA ALA A 151 18.32 -4.86 -36.11
C ALA A 151 19.84 -5.17 -35.91
N GLY A 152 20.24 -6.10 -35.04
CA GLY A 152 21.63 -6.40 -34.76
C GLY A 152 22.40 -5.38 -33.95
N VAL A 153 21.74 -4.34 -33.42
CA VAL A 153 22.37 -3.22 -32.69
C VAL A 153 22.46 -3.53 -31.20
N LYS A 154 23.68 -3.45 -30.64
CA LYS A 154 23.97 -3.69 -29.23
C LYS A 154 24.07 -2.38 -28.46
N LEU A 155 23.00 -1.98 -27.76
CA LEU A 155 22.92 -0.70 -27.02
C LEU A 155 23.84 -0.64 -25.78
N GLY A 156 24.17 -1.77 -25.15
CA GLY A 156 24.86 -1.80 -23.86
C GLY A 156 23.95 -1.36 -22.69
N LEU A 157 24.56 -0.77 -21.66
CA LEU A 157 23.87 -0.34 -20.43
C LEU A 157 24.06 1.19 -20.18
N PRO A 158 23.57 2.05 -21.07
CA PRO A 158 23.64 3.49 -20.83
C PRO A 158 22.81 3.88 -19.59
N SER A 159 23.18 4.98 -18.95
CA SER A 159 22.32 5.61 -17.95
C SER A 159 20.99 6.02 -18.58
N ARG A 160 19.96 6.21 -17.76
CA ARG A 160 18.64 6.60 -18.29
C ARG A 160 18.67 7.95 -19.01
N SER A 161 19.47 8.91 -18.52
CA SER A 161 19.65 10.20 -19.17
C SER A 161 20.38 10.12 -20.50
N ALA A 162 21.29 9.17 -20.65
CA ALA A 162 22.05 8.95 -21.89
C ALA A 162 21.34 8.00 -22.88
N PHE A 163 20.25 7.35 -22.47
CA PHE A 163 19.61 6.29 -23.23
C PHE A 163 19.19 6.75 -24.64
N ALA A 164 18.43 7.82 -24.75
CA ALA A 164 17.91 8.31 -26.02
C ALA A 164 19.05 8.77 -26.97
N GLY A 165 20.04 9.49 -26.43
CA GLY A 165 21.21 9.92 -27.20
C GLY A 165 21.99 8.73 -27.75
N ARG A 166 22.22 7.69 -26.94
CA ARG A 166 22.93 6.50 -27.35
C ARG A 166 22.16 5.68 -28.41
N VAL A 167 20.83 5.61 -28.29
CA VAL A 167 20.01 4.97 -29.33
C VAL A 167 20.16 5.70 -30.65
N ARG A 168 20.00 7.03 -30.71
CA ARG A 168 20.15 7.82 -31.94
C ARG A 168 21.54 7.70 -32.56
N GLU A 169 22.58 7.71 -31.73
CA GLU A 169 23.96 7.52 -32.21
C GLU A 169 24.14 6.18 -32.94
N LEU A 170 23.58 5.10 -32.41
CA LEU A 170 23.76 3.76 -32.95
C LEU A 170 22.85 3.46 -34.14
N THR A 171 21.73 4.17 -34.29
CA THR A 171 20.72 3.92 -35.35
C THR A 171 20.66 5.01 -36.40
N GLY A 172 21.47 6.07 -36.28
CA GLY A 172 21.39 7.23 -37.16
C GLY A 172 21.59 6.94 -38.66
N ALA A 173 22.25 5.86 -39.01
CA ALA A 173 22.40 5.37 -40.39
C ALA A 173 21.26 4.50 -40.90
N ASP A 174 20.36 4.04 -40.02
CA ASP A 174 19.23 3.14 -40.33
C ASP A 174 17.91 3.91 -40.16
N ALA A 175 17.41 4.47 -41.25
CA ALA A 175 16.19 5.28 -41.25
C ALA A 175 14.93 4.48 -40.87
N GLU A 176 14.88 3.18 -41.20
CA GLU A 176 13.73 2.32 -40.89
C GLU A 176 13.65 2.04 -39.38
N VAL A 177 14.78 1.68 -38.76
CA VAL A 177 14.87 1.50 -37.33
C VAL A 177 14.60 2.81 -36.60
N MET A 178 15.14 3.93 -37.06
CA MET A 178 14.89 5.26 -36.49
C MET A 178 13.42 5.64 -36.52
N ALA A 179 12.72 5.40 -37.64
CA ALA A 179 11.28 5.67 -37.75
C ALA A 179 10.43 4.92 -36.69
N MET A 180 10.88 3.71 -36.31
CA MET A 180 10.19 2.91 -35.26
C MET A 180 10.54 3.38 -33.84
N VAL A 181 11.77 3.77 -33.57
CA VAL A 181 12.21 4.05 -32.19
C VAL A 181 12.00 5.52 -31.80
N GLU A 182 12.06 6.49 -32.74
CA GLU A 182 11.95 7.90 -32.41
C GLU A 182 10.66 8.31 -31.70
N PRO A 183 9.46 7.79 -32.09
CA PRO A 183 8.23 8.04 -31.34
C PRO A 183 8.32 7.56 -29.89
N LEU A 184 8.95 6.41 -29.64
CA LEU A 184 9.13 5.86 -28.31
C LEU A 184 10.11 6.70 -27.49
N LEU A 185 11.18 7.21 -28.11
CA LEU A 185 12.14 8.12 -27.44
C LEU A 185 11.51 9.47 -27.11
N ALA A 186 10.61 9.98 -27.96
CA ALA A 186 9.86 11.20 -27.71
C ALA A 186 8.95 11.04 -26.48
N ILE A 187 8.17 9.95 -26.41
CA ILE A 187 7.34 9.61 -25.23
C ILE A 187 8.23 9.48 -23.99
N LEU A 188 9.33 8.76 -24.08
CA LEU A 188 10.26 8.56 -22.97
C LEU A 188 10.81 9.89 -22.44
N SER A 189 11.09 10.86 -23.30
CA SER A 189 11.58 12.20 -22.90
C SER A 189 10.55 12.96 -22.06
N VAL A 190 9.26 12.90 -22.46
CA VAL A 190 8.15 13.48 -21.68
C VAL A 190 8.02 12.78 -20.33
N MET A 191 8.04 11.45 -20.32
CA MET A 191 7.93 10.68 -19.09
C MET A 191 9.08 10.94 -18.11
N LEU A 192 10.30 11.15 -18.60
CA LEU A 192 11.47 11.50 -17.77
C LEU A 192 11.24 12.83 -17.04
N ARG A 193 10.73 13.84 -17.75
CA ARG A 193 10.41 15.14 -17.16
C ARG A 193 9.31 15.02 -16.09
N GLU A 194 8.23 14.31 -16.38
CA GLU A 194 7.13 14.13 -15.44
C GLU A 194 7.53 13.28 -14.24
N PHE A 195 8.35 12.24 -14.44
CA PHE A 195 8.92 11.46 -13.36
C PHE A 195 9.80 12.30 -12.42
N ALA A 196 10.60 13.21 -12.99
CA ALA A 196 11.39 14.15 -12.20
C ALA A 196 10.50 15.10 -11.38
N ARG A 197 9.39 15.59 -11.97
CA ARG A 197 8.41 16.44 -11.28
C ARG A 197 7.74 15.72 -10.13
N LEU A 198 7.24 14.49 -10.34
CA LEU A 198 6.64 13.67 -9.27
C LEU A 198 7.67 13.33 -8.18
N THR A 199 8.91 13.06 -8.58
CA THR A 199 9.99 12.78 -7.61
C THR A 199 10.30 14.01 -6.76
N LYS A 200 10.35 15.21 -7.36
CA LYS A 200 10.52 16.45 -6.63
C LYS A 200 9.41 16.66 -5.60
N GLN A 201 8.15 16.45 -5.97
CA GLN A 201 7.02 16.55 -5.02
C GLN A 201 7.20 15.61 -3.82
N VAL A 202 7.61 14.35 -4.05
CA VAL A 202 7.88 13.41 -2.95
C VAL A 202 9.02 13.93 -2.06
N LEU A 203 10.11 14.43 -2.64
CA LEU A 203 11.25 14.95 -1.89
C LEU A 203 10.87 16.18 -1.06
N ASP A 204 10.05 17.08 -1.60
CA ASP A 204 9.57 18.26 -0.91
C ASP A 204 8.66 17.89 0.27
N ILE A 205 7.74 16.94 0.10
CA ILE A 205 6.93 16.40 1.20
C ILE A 205 7.82 15.82 2.30
N VAL A 206 8.76 14.95 1.94
CA VAL A 206 9.65 14.29 2.92
C VAL A 206 10.54 15.27 3.65
N ARG A 207 10.96 16.37 2.98
CA ARG A 207 11.78 17.43 3.58
C ARG A 207 10.99 18.21 4.64
N ASN A 208 9.70 18.44 4.41
CA ASN A 208 8.83 19.24 5.28
C ASN A 208 8.10 18.41 6.35
N GLU A 209 7.92 17.12 6.12
CA GLU A 209 7.20 16.23 7.06
C GLU A 209 8.17 15.69 8.14
N GLU A 210 7.90 16.05 9.40
CA GLU A 210 8.78 15.76 10.53
C GLU A 210 9.03 14.27 10.73
N VAL A 211 7.97 13.45 10.66
CA VAL A 211 8.09 12.00 10.84
C VAL A 211 8.98 11.40 9.76
N CYS A 212 8.80 11.81 8.50
CA CYS A 212 9.65 11.33 7.40
C CYS A 212 11.12 11.70 7.60
N ARG A 213 11.41 12.92 8.07
CA ARG A 213 12.79 13.34 8.40
C ARG A 213 13.39 12.45 9.46
N ARG A 214 12.65 12.19 10.54
CA ARG A 214 13.07 11.32 11.63
C ARG A 214 13.33 9.90 11.16
N LEU A 215 12.41 9.32 10.38
CA LEU A 215 12.55 7.97 9.84
C LEU A 215 13.80 7.83 8.96
N LYS A 216 14.18 8.85 8.21
CA LYS A 216 15.39 8.88 7.37
C LYS A 216 16.71 8.77 8.15
N SER A 217 16.72 8.92 9.46
CA SER A 217 17.91 8.62 10.28
C SER A 217 18.27 7.13 10.25
N ALA A 218 17.31 6.23 9.91
CA ALA A 218 17.57 4.82 9.76
C ALA A 218 18.39 4.51 8.49
N PRO A 219 19.47 3.70 8.60
CA PRO A 219 20.34 3.42 7.47
C PRO A 219 19.61 2.64 6.37
N GLY A 220 19.85 3.02 5.13
CA GLY A 220 19.19 2.42 3.95
C GLY A 220 17.78 2.95 3.67
N LEU A 221 17.27 3.89 4.48
CA LEU A 221 15.93 4.44 4.30
C LEU A 221 15.96 5.68 3.39
N GLU A 222 15.54 5.46 2.16
CA GLU A 222 15.40 6.51 1.15
C GLU A 222 14.07 7.28 1.31
N PRO A 223 13.95 8.50 0.77
CA PRO A 223 12.74 9.34 0.88
C PRO A 223 11.45 8.61 0.49
N ILE A 224 11.50 7.83 -0.59
CA ILE A 224 10.34 7.04 -1.07
C ILE A 224 9.87 6.07 0.00
N THR A 225 10.79 5.38 0.66
CA THR A 225 10.47 4.41 1.72
C THR A 225 9.90 5.09 2.95
N ALA A 226 10.45 6.24 3.34
CA ALA A 226 9.95 7.02 4.47
C ALA A 226 8.50 7.45 4.25
N LEU A 227 8.20 8.03 3.08
CA LEU A 227 6.85 8.47 2.75
C LEU A 227 5.88 7.30 2.57
N ALA A 228 6.31 6.20 1.93
CA ALA A 228 5.49 5.00 1.77
C ALA A 228 5.11 4.40 3.13
N PHE A 229 6.04 4.32 4.06
CA PHE A 229 5.79 3.87 5.42
C PHE A 229 4.83 4.81 6.15
N ARG A 230 5.09 6.13 6.13
CA ARG A 230 4.26 7.17 6.75
C ARG A 230 2.81 7.12 6.23
N ALA A 231 2.64 7.09 4.90
CA ALA A 231 1.33 7.03 4.26
C ALA A 231 0.58 5.71 4.49
N THR A 232 1.31 4.62 4.79
CA THR A 232 0.69 3.31 5.04
C THR A 232 0.28 3.15 6.50
N ILE A 233 1.10 3.62 7.42
CA ILE A 233 0.81 3.53 8.86
C ILE A 233 -0.23 4.56 9.27
N ASP A 234 -0.17 5.79 8.76
CA ASP A 234 -1.08 6.92 9.01
C ASP A 234 -1.07 7.40 10.47
N ARG A 235 -1.41 6.54 11.42
CA ARG A 235 -1.41 6.79 12.86
C ARG A 235 -0.74 5.62 13.59
N PRO A 236 0.35 5.84 14.32
CA PRO A 236 1.05 4.75 15.01
C PRO A 236 0.23 4.17 16.16
N GLU A 237 -0.61 4.98 16.83
CA GLU A 237 -1.41 4.61 18.01
C GLU A 237 -2.44 3.52 17.70
N ARG A 238 -2.82 3.34 16.43
CA ARG A 238 -3.78 2.30 16.03
C ARG A 238 -3.24 0.87 16.17
N PHE A 239 -1.93 0.73 16.43
CA PHE A 239 -1.30 -0.57 16.63
C PHE A 239 -1.07 -0.81 18.12
N GLY A 240 -1.62 -1.86 18.68
CA GLY A 240 -1.41 -2.24 20.08
C GLY A 240 0.06 -2.62 20.39
N SER A 241 0.87 -2.91 19.37
CA SER A 241 2.31 -3.12 19.51
C SER A 241 3.04 -2.87 18.19
N SER A 242 4.32 -2.46 18.27
CA SER A 242 5.16 -2.29 17.08
C SER A 242 5.34 -3.60 16.28
N GLN A 243 5.26 -4.76 16.92
CA GLN A 243 5.36 -6.07 16.25
C GLN A 243 4.19 -6.31 15.28
N ALA A 244 3.00 -5.78 15.58
CA ALA A 244 1.81 -5.92 14.73
C ALA A 244 1.99 -5.27 13.34
N VAL A 245 2.88 -4.28 13.22
CA VAL A 245 3.17 -3.59 11.95
C VAL A 245 3.77 -4.54 10.91
N GLY A 246 4.63 -5.48 11.34
CA GLY A 246 5.18 -6.49 10.44
C GLY A 246 4.11 -7.39 9.81
N ALA A 247 3.10 -7.78 10.58
CA ALA A 247 1.95 -8.54 10.11
C ALA A 247 1.04 -7.70 9.20
N HIS A 248 0.77 -6.44 9.58
CA HIS A 248 -0.03 -5.49 8.79
C HIS A 248 0.57 -5.25 7.39
N LEU A 249 1.89 -5.27 7.27
CA LEU A 249 2.60 -5.13 6.00
C LEU A 249 2.80 -6.46 5.25
N GLY A 250 2.29 -7.57 5.79
CA GLY A 250 2.42 -8.89 5.18
C GLY A 250 3.85 -9.44 5.13
N LEU A 251 4.70 -9.02 6.08
CA LEU A 251 6.08 -9.46 6.22
C LEU A 251 6.25 -10.64 7.20
N THR A 252 5.14 -11.15 7.75
CA THR A 252 5.12 -12.36 8.58
C THR A 252 4.79 -13.59 7.74
N PRO A 253 5.34 -14.76 8.07
CA PRO A 253 4.99 -16.01 7.40
C PRO A 253 3.48 -16.29 7.50
N ALA A 254 2.90 -16.81 6.42
CA ALA A 254 1.62 -17.49 6.49
C ALA A 254 1.82 -18.79 7.26
N ARG A 255 0.85 -19.16 8.11
CA ARG A 255 0.86 -20.41 8.86
C ARG A 255 -0.39 -21.19 8.53
N TYR A 256 -0.24 -22.43 8.21
CA TYR A 256 -1.32 -23.39 8.09
C TYR A 256 -1.17 -24.39 9.20
N GLN A 257 -2.17 -24.45 10.10
CA GLN A 257 -2.18 -25.36 11.21
C GLN A 257 -3.55 -26.05 11.27
N SER A 258 -3.55 -27.37 11.19
CA SER A 258 -4.75 -28.19 11.33
C SER A 258 -4.34 -29.54 11.93
N GLY A 259 -4.88 -29.88 13.10
CA GLY A 259 -4.48 -31.06 13.84
C GLY A 259 -2.97 -31.08 14.12
N GLU A 260 -2.31 -32.15 13.74
CA GLU A 260 -0.84 -32.32 13.89
C GLU A 260 -0.03 -31.56 12.83
N THR A 261 -0.68 -31.04 11.79
CA THR A 261 -0.01 -30.32 10.71
C THR A 261 0.26 -28.88 11.09
N ASP A 262 1.52 -28.46 11.12
CA ASP A 262 1.95 -27.06 11.33
C ASP A 262 2.98 -26.64 10.29
N ILE A 263 2.52 -25.99 9.22
CA ILE A 263 3.35 -25.58 8.10
C ILE A 263 3.53 -24.07 8.10
N GLN A 264 4.79 -23.62 8.19
CA GLN A 264 5.16 -22.23 7.94
C GLN A 264 5.45 -22.03 6.44
N GLY A 265 4.61 -21.21 5.79
CA GLY A 265 4.75 -20.84 4.40
C GLY A 265 5.67 -19.63 4.17
N LYS A 266 5.59 -19.08 2.96
CA LYS A 266 6.18 -17.78 2.60
C LYS A 266 5.47 -16.65 3.36
N ILE A 267 6.00 -15.42 3.29
CA ILE A 267 5.31 -14.26 3.86
C ILE A 267 3.89 -14.13 3.30
N SER A 268 2.95 -13.68 4.14
CA SER A 268 1.53 -13.63 3.81
C SER A 268 1.21 -12.69 2.64
N ARG A 269 2.05 -11.67 2.40
CA ARG A 269 1.85 -10.60 1.43
C ARG A 269 0.53 -9.84 1.59
N CYS A 270 -0.16 -10.02 2.70
CA CYS A 270 -1.31 -9.21 3.05
C CYS A 270 -0.88 -7.76 3.31
N GLY A 271 -1.76 -6.79 3.04
CA GLY A 271 -1.46 -5.38 3.27
C GLY A 271 -0.78 -4.67 2.08
N ASP A 272 -0.26 -3.47 2.34
CA ASP A 272 0.22 -2.55 1.30
C ASP A 272 1.49 -3.06 0.60
N GLU A 273 1.39 -3.35 -0.70
CA GLU A 273 2.51 -3.85 -1.50
C GLU A 273 3.60 -2.80 -1.69
N LEU A 274 3.21 -1.53 -1.87
CA LEU A 274 4.16 -0.45 -2.12
C LEU A 274 5.08 -0.25 -0.90
N ALA A 275 4.52 -0.19 0.30
CA ALA A 275 5.30 -0.08 1.53
C ALA A 275 6.16 -1.32 1.79
N ARG A 276 5.63 -2.52 1.53
CA ARG A 276 6.39 -3.78 1.67
C ARG A 276 7.58 -3.83 0.73
N THR A 277 7.39 -3.47 -0.55
CA THR A 277 8.46 -3.41 -1.55
C THR A 277 9.51 -2.37 -1.17
N ALA A 278 9.09 -1.17 -0.77
CA ALA A 278 10.00 -0.11 -0.35
C ALA A 278 10.85 -0.53 0.88
N LEU A 279 10.26 -1.22 1.85
CA LEU A 279 10.99 -1.76 3.00
C LEU A 279 11.96 -2.89 2.61
N TYR A 280 11.61 -3.71 1.63
CA TYR A 280 12.51 -4.74 1.12
C TYR A 280 13.72 -4.12 0.40
N GLU A 281 13.51 -3.06 -0.37
CA GLU A 281 14.57 -2.28 -1.02
C GLU A 281 15.46 -1.57 0.02
N ALA A 282 14.86 -0.99 1.06
CA ALA A 282 15.61 -0.39 2.18
C ALA A 282 16.47 -1.44 2.90
N ALA A 283 15.94 -2.63 3.14
CA ALA A 283 16.68 -3.73 3.72
C ALA A 283 17.84 -4.19 2.81
N HIS A 284 17.63 -4.20 1.48
CA HIS A 284 18.70 -4.48 0.54
C HIS A 284 19.81 -3.42 0.60
N THR A 285 19.44 -2.15 0.56
CA THR A 285 20.38 -1.02 0.67
C THR A 285 21.17 -1.07 1.97
N LEU A 286 20.49 -1.35 3.09
CA LEU A 286 21.14 -1.51 4.39
C LEU A 286 22.19 -2.65 4.38
N LEU A 287 21.83 -3.81 3.84
CA LEU A 287 22.71 -5.00 3.89
C LEU A 287 23.90 -4.89 2.92
N VAL A 288 23.66 -4.32 1.71
CA VAL A 288 24.62 -4.37 0.60
C VAL A 288 25.39 -3.05 0.44
N ARG A 289 24.71 -1.89 0.57
CA ARG A 289 25.29 -0.59 0.22
C ARG A 289 25.72 0.26 1.42
N SER A 290 25.11 0.04 2.60
CA SER A 290 25.44 0.86 3.77
C SER A 290 26.86 0.59 4.24
N LYS A 291 27.67 1.65 4.32
CA LYS A 291 29.02 1.59 4.89
C LYS A 291 29.03 1.72 6.41
N LYS A 292 28.03 2.43 6.95
CA LYS A 292 27.94 2.66 8.41
C LYS A 292 27.50 1.38 9.12
N TRP A 293 28.23 1.02 10.16
CA TRP A 293 27.89 -0.12 11.00
C TRP A 293 26.56 0.11 11.74
N SER A 294 25.79 -0.95 11.92
CA SER A 294 24.63 -0.99 12.82
C SER A 294 24.37 -2.42 13.29
N SER A 295 23.85 -2.56 14.50
CA SER A 295 23.45 -3.86 15.04
C SER A 295 22.42 -4.57 14.17
N LEU A 296 21.53 -3.80 13.52
CA LEU A 296 20.55 -4.34 12.57
C LEU A 296 21.22 -4.95 11.33
N ARG A 297 22.26 -4.28 10.78
CA ARG A 297 23.03 -4.81 9.65
C ARG A 297 23.78 -6.08 10.03
N ALA A 298 24.46 -6.07 11.18
CA ALA A 298 25.18 -7.23 11.67
C ALA A 298 24.26 -8.45 11.87
N TRP A 299 23.11 -8.24 12.50
CA TRP A 299 22.07 -9.27 12.64
C TRP A 299 21.57 -9.81 11.29
N GLY A 300 21.29 -8.91 10.35
CA GLY A 300 20.84 -9.29 9.01
C GLY A 300 21.89 -10.08 8.22
N MET A 301 23.18 -9.72 8.33
CA MET A 301 24.28 -10.45 7.72
C MET A 301 24.46 -11.85 8.33
N ASN A 302 24.24 -12.02 9.64
CA ASN A 302 24.23 -13.33 10.28
C ASN A 302 23.11 -14.24 9.74
N ILE A 303 21.93 -13.67 9.42
CA ILE A 303 20.87 -14.42 8.75
C ILE A 303 21.30 -14.76 7.31
N ALA A 304 21.91 -13.81 6.59
CA ALA A 304 22.36 -14.04 5.22
C ALA A 304 23.33 -15.18 5.09
N ARG A 305 24.29 -15.29 6.04
CA ARG A 305 25.26 -16.40 6.08
C ARG A 305 24.59 -17.78 6.26
N ARG A 306 23.53 -17.84 7.12
CA ARG A 306 22.87 -19.12 7.43
C ARG A 306 21.73 -19.50 6.51
N ARG A 307 20.99 -18.52 5.97
CA ARG A 307 19.71 -18.75 5.23
C ARG A 307 19.64 -18.05 3.88
N GLY A 308 20.72 -17.43 3.44
CA GLY A 308 20.81 -16.72 2.17
C GLY A 308 20.27 -15.28 2.23
N MET A 309 20.71 -14.47 1.28
CA MET A 309 20.45 -13.03 1.22
C MET A 309 18.95 -12.69 1.04
N ALA A 310 18.22 -13.49 0.27
CA ALA A 310 16.78 -13.24 0.03
C ALA A 310 15.96 -13.30 1.33
N ARG A 311 16.21 -14.31 2.17
CA ARG A 311 15.54 -14.44 3.48
C ARG A 311 16.01 -13.36 4.47
N ALA A 312 17.29 -13.00 4.43
CA ALA A 312 17.83 -11.92 5.24
C ALA A 312 17.15 -10.58 4.95
N ARG A 313 16.95 -10.22 3.68
CA ARG A 313 16.24 -8.99 3.28
C ARG A 313 14.82 -8.94 3.85
N VAL A 314 14.07 -10.03 3.76
CA VAL A 314 12.70 -10.11 4.30
C VAL A 314 12.71 -9.96 5.83
N ALA A 315 13.63 -10.64 6.51
CA ALA A 315 13.74 -10.56 7.96
C ALA A 315 14.11 -9.14 8.43
N VAL A 316 15.08 -8.51 7.74
CA VAL A 316 15.49 -7.13 8.00
C VAL A 316 14.35 -6.14 7.67
N ALA A 317 13.63 -6.30 6.57
CA ALA A 317 12.49 -5.47 6.22
C ALA A 317 11.40 -5.52 7.30
N ARG A 318 11.09 -6.71 7.84
CA ARG A 318 10.16 -6.88 8.96
C ARG A 318 10.67 -6.17 10.23
N LYS A 319 11.94 -6.37 10.59
CA LYS A 319 12.51 -5.74 11.77
C LYS A 319 12.61 -4.23 11.62
N LEU A 320 12.94 -3.76 10.41
CA LEU A 320 12.95 -2.34 10.09
C LEU A 320 11.57 -1.71 10.26
N ALA A 321 10.50 -2.36 9.78
CA ALA A 321 9.12 -1.88 9.97
C ALA A 321 8.79 -1.68 11.46
N VAL A 322 9.18 -2.62 12.32
CA VAL A 322 9.00 -2.53 13.78
C VAL A 322 9.79 -1.37 14.38
N ILE A 323 11.05 -1.20 13.95
CA ILE A 323 11.92 -0.11 14.42
C ILE A 323 11.36 1.25 13.99
N LEU A 324 10.97 1.40 12.72
CA LEU A 324 10.42 2.65 12.20
C LEU A 324 9.12 3.06 12.91
N HIS A 325 8.25 2.09 13.21
CA HIS A 325 7.05 2.36 13.99
C HIS A 325 7.40 2.85 15.38
N ARG A 326 8.36 2.22 16.06
CA ARG A 326 8.80 2.62 17.38
C ARG A 326 9.44 4.01 17.38
N MET A 327 10.33 4.29 16.40
CA MET A 327 10.92 5.61 16.23
C MET A 327 9.85 6.70 16.06
N TRP A 328 8.77 6.38 15.36
CA TRP A 328 7.66 7.31 15.19
C TRP A 328 6.86 7.48 16.49
N ALA A 329 6.42 6.40 17.13
CA ALA A 329 5.64 6.45 18.37
C ALA A 329 6.37 7.13 19.53
N ASP A 330 7.68 6.83 19.66
CA ASP A 330 8.52 7.35 20.77
C ASP A 330 9.17 8.70 20.41
N ALA A 331 8.90 9.26 19.21
CA ALA A 331 9.53 10.46 18.69
C ALA A 331 11.08 10.44 18.69
N THR A 332 11.71 9.26 18.49
CA THR A 332 13.17 9.06 18.54
C THR A 332 13.79 8.82 17.17
N GLU A 333 15.07 9.08 17.03
CA GLU A 333 15.88 8.72 15.87
C GLU A 333 16.41 7.27 15.96
N PHE A 334 16.98 6.79 14.84
CA PHE A 334 17.53 5.44 14.76
C PHE A 334 18.77 5.28 15.67
N ARG A 335 18.76 4.21 16.47
CA ARG A 335 19.88 3.85 17.33
C ARG A 335 20.75 2.80 16.63
N PHE A 336 21.97 3.16 16.29
CA PHE A 336 22.91 2.27 15.59
C PHE A 336 23.38 1.07 16.43
N GLY A 337 23.39 1.19 17.76
CA GLY A 337 23.97 0.22 18.69
C GLY A 337 25.47 0.46 18.90
N LYS A 338 26.07 -0.27 19.83
CA LYS A 338 27.53 -0.24 20.05
C LYS A 338 28.20 -1.23 19.08
N GLU A 339 29.25 -0.80 18.42
CA GLU A 339 30.11 -1.67 17.63
C GLU A 339 30.79 -2.69 18.57
N PRO A 340 30.84 -3.99 18.25
CA PRO A 340 31.61 -4.94 19.03
C PRO A 340 33.08 -4.47 19.07
N VAL A 341 33.64 -4.30 20.26
CA VAL A 341 35.08 -4.08 20.41
C VAL A 341 35.74 -5.38 19.96
N HIS A 342 36.38 -5.38 18.79
CA HIS A 342 37.30 -6.43 18.44
C HIS A 342 38.49 -6.27 19.38
N LEU A 343 38.54 -7.08 20.46
CA LEU A 343 39.78 -7.32 21.15
C LEU A 343 40.73 -7.89 20.07
N ALA A 344 41.73 -7.10 19.72
CA ALA A 344 42.83 -7.55 18.89
C ALA A 344 43.48 -8.73 19.64
N ALA A 345 43.43 -9.92 19.00
CA ALA A 345 44.17 -11.09 19.47
C ALA A 345 45.62 -10.98 19.03
#